data_ae9bb8bcbd6146f8662224c57ce177ea
#
_entry.id   ae9bb8bcbd6146f8662224c57ce177ea
#
_cell.length_a   1.000
_cell.length_b   1.000
_cell.length_c   1.000
_cell.angle_alpha   90.00
_cell.angle_beta   90.00
_cell.angle_gamma   90.00
#
_symmetry.space_group_name_H-M   'P 1'
#
loop_
_entity.id
_entity.type
_entity.pdbx_description
1 polymer ?
#
loop_
_entity_poly.entity_id
_entity_poly.type
_entity_poly.pdbx_seq_one_letter_code
_entity_poly.pdbx_strand_id
1 'polypeptide(L)'
;MPWSTVNFGKHSGKTLPQIVFGDPDWFFWAIEENVFKGPLRREARLINERARAILIPNGNAGDFLAEYFVHPPTGKFAHMEIVPASRPQHEGSSPTFRKDVIDLSVPRQIAPYDKLGCKTLISSVKDVLFGSKSARMTPERCAAFFDDPTNFRA
;
A
#
# COMPACT_ATOMS: atom_id res chain seq x y z
N MET A 1 -17.25 2.39 -9.27
CA MET A 1 -17.81 3.32 -8.27
C MET A 1 -17.20 4.69 -8.50
N PRO A 2 -18.01 5.73 -8.61
CA PRO A 2 -17.45 7.08 -8.68
C PRO A 2 -16.89 7.49 -7.30
N TRP A 3 -15.60 7.74 -7.24
CA TRP A 3 -14.94 8.15 -6.01
C TRP A 3 -15.08 9.66 -5.80
N SER A 4 -15.36 10.06 -4.58
CA SER A 4 -15.44 11.47 -4.21
C SER A 4 -14.04 12.08 -4.16
N THR A 5 -13.93 13.37 -4.44
CA THR A 5 -12.68 14.10 -4.24
C THR A 5 -12.61 14.64 -2.83
N VAL A 6 -11.41 14.65 -2.27
CA VAL A 6 -11.14 15.31 -1.00
C VAL A 6 -11.16 16.82 -1.22
N ASN A 7 -11.79 17.56 -0.32
CA ASN A 7 -11.96 19.03 -0.45
C ASN A 7 -11.21 19.84 0.61
N PHE A 8 -10.20 19.24 1.24
CA PHE A 8 -9.40 19.89 2.27
C PHE A 8 -7.95 19.43 2.22
N GLY A 9 -7.08 20.26 2.81
CA GLY A 9 -5.66 19.92 2.99
C GLY A 9 -4.87 19.85 1.69
N LYS A 10 -3.67 19.28 1.77
CA LYS A 10 -2.72 19.26 0.65
C LYS A 10 -3.14 18.33 -0.49
N HIS A 11 -4.10 17.44 -0.26
CA HIS A 11 -4.59 16.50 -1.27
C HIS A 11 -5.96 16.89 -1.82
N SER A 12 -6.37 18.16 -1.62
CA SER A 12 -7.62 18.67 -2.16
C SER A 12 -7.69 18.45 -3.69
N GLY A 13 -8.83 17.97 -4.15
CA GLY A 13 -9.06 17.68 -5.57
C GLY A 13 -8.69 16.26 -6.00
N LYS A 14 -8.12 15.46 -5.10
CA LYS A 14 -7.75 14.07 -5.39
C LYS A 14 -8.76 13.10 -4.79
N THR A 15 -8.86 11.90 -5.39
CA THR A 15 -9.66 10.80 -4.84
C THR A 15 -8.83 9.99 -3.85
N LEU A 16 -9.49 9.23 -2.98
CA LEU A 16 -8.78 8.38 -2.02
C LEU A 16 -7.90 7.32 -2.68
N PRO A 17 -8.33 6.66 -3.79
CA PRO A 17 -7.42 5.78 -4.53
C PRO A 17 -6.12 6.45 -4.97
N GLN A 18 -6.18 7.69 -5.44
CA GLN A 18 -4.98 8.44 -5.81
C GLN A 18 -4.10 8.73 -4.60
N ILE A 19 -4.71 9.12 -3.50
CA ILE A 19 -3.98 9.51 -2.28
C ILE A 19 -3.25 8.32 -1.68
N VAL A 20 -3.88 7.15 -1.57
CA VAL A 20 -3.23 6.00 -0.97
C VAL A 20 -2.04 5.49 -1.79
N PHE A 21 -2.09 5.63 -3.12
CA PHE A 21 -0.94 5.30 -3.97
C PHE A 21 0.12 6.39 -3.99
N GLY A 22 -0.28 7.64 -3.82
CA GLY A 22 0.66 8.78 -3.89
C GLY A 22 1.28 9.15 -2.56
N ASP A 23 0.55 9.01 -1.46
CA ASP A 23 1.00 9.40 -0.13
C ASP A 23 0.33 8.52 0.93
N PRO A 24 0.70 7.24 1.00
CA PRO A 24 0.08 6.34 1.97
C PRO A 24 0.31 6.74 3.43
N ASP A 25 1.43 7.37 3.74
CA ASP A 25 1.70 7.84 5.10
C ASP A 25 0.61 8.84 5.54
N TRP A 26 0.30 9.82 4.71
CA TRP A 26 -0.78 10.78 4.99
C TRP A 26 -2.14 10.09 5.07
N PHE A 27 -2.42 9.16 4.14
CA PHE A 27 -3.71 8.47 4.12
C PHE A 27 -3.96 7.71 5.43
N PHE A 28 -2.99 6.91 5.87
CA PHE A 28 -3.16 6.13 7.10
C PHE A 28 -3.15 7.00 8.35
N TRP A 29 -2.40 8.10 8.35
CA TRP A 29 -2.51 9.11 9.39
C TRP A 29 -3.94 9.67 9.47
N ALA A 30 -4.52 10.01 8.32
CA ALA A 30 -5.88 10.54 8.25
C ALA A 30 -6.92 9.54 8.76
N ILE A 31 -6.71 8.24 8.49
CA ILE A 31 -7.55 7.19 9.04
C ILE A 31 -7.45 7.15 10.57
N GLU A 32 -6.22 7.18 11.11
CA GLU A 32 -5.99 7.14 12.55
C GLU A 32 -6.62 8.34 13.26
N GLU A 33 -6.52 9.51 12.66
CA GLU A 33 -7.06 10.77 13.21
C GLU A 33 -8.54 10.98 12.88
N ASN A 34 -9.15 10.06 12.14
CA ASN A 34 -10.57 10.09 11.79
C ASN A 34 -10.99 11.41 11.12
N VAL A 35 -10.17 11.90 10.17
CA VAL A 35 -10.41 13.18 9.52
C VAL A 35 -11.47 13.14 8.43
N PHE A 36 -11.78 11.95 7.89
CA PHE A 36 -12.75 11.80 6.81
C PHE A 36 -14.18 11.79 7.37
N LYS A 37 -15.05 12.59 6.78
CA LYS A 37 -16.46 12.75 7.21
C LYS A 37 -17.40 12.49 6.05
N GLY A 38 -18.67 12.19 6.37
CA GLY A 38 -19.71 12.00 5.37
C GLY A 38 -19.41 10.85 4.42
N PRO A 39 -19.65 11.04 3.11
CA PRO A 39 -19.38 9.99 2.11
C PRO A 39 -17.93 9.55 2.07
N LEU A 40 -16.99 10.47 2.31
CA LEU A 40 -15.55 10.15 2.35
C LEU A 40 -15.21 9.16 3.45
N ARG A 41 -15.91 9.19 4.58
CA ARG A 41 -15.65 8.26 5.68
C ARG A 41 -15.88 6.81 5.26
N ARG A 42 -16.94 6.57 4.49
CA ARG A 42 -17.29 5.23 4.00
C ARG A 42 -16.29 4.77 2.95
N GLU A 43 -15.94 5.66 2.01
CA GLU A 43 -14.93 5.38 0.99
C GLU A 43 -13.57 5.11 1.63
N ALA A 44 -13.18 5.92 2.61
CA ALA A 44 -11.90 5.76 3.33
C ALA A 44 -11.83 4.42 4.04
N ARG A 45 -12.91 3.97 4.65
CA ARG A 45 -12.96 2.67 5.31
C ARG A 45 -12.72 1.54 4.31
N LEU A 46 -13.37 1.61 3.15
CA LEU A 46 -13.20 0.62 2.09
C LEU A 46 -11.76 0.61 1.56
N ILE A 47 -11.20 1.79 1.27
CA ILE A 47 -9.82 1.90 0.80
C ILE A 47 -8.84 1.39 1.86
N ASN A 48 -9.06 1.70 3.13
CA ASN A 48 -8.22 1.22 4.21
C ASN A 48 -8.18 -0.31 4.26
N GLU A 49 -9.33 -0.96 4.15
CA GLU A 49 -9.41 -2.42 4.13
C GLU A 49 -8.69 -3.00 2.91
N ARG A 50 -8.97 -2.46 1.73
CA ARG A 50 -8.41 -2.96 0.47
C ARG A 50 -6.91 -2.72 0.36
N ALA A 51 -6.44 -1.56 0.78
CA ALA A 51 -5.01 -1.22 0.72
C ALA A 51 -4.14 -2.12 1.62
N ARG A 52 -4.73 -2.77 2.60
CA ARG A 52 -4.04 -3.71 3.49
C ARG A 52 -4.15 -5.16 3.03
N ALA A 53 -4.86 -5.42 1.95
CA ALA A 53 -5.22 -6.79 1.53
C ALA A 53 -5.06 -6.99 0.01
N ILE A 54 -4.07 -6.35 -0.60
CA ILE A 54 -3.82 -6.46 -2.04
C ILE A 54 -3.25 -7.85 -2.33
N LEU A 55 -3.91 -8.61 -3.20
CA LEU A 55 -3.44 -9.93 -3.59
C LEU A 55 -2.17 -9.83 -4.42
N ILE A 56 -1.23 -10.73 -4.16
CA ILE A 56 0.01 -10.84 -4.95
C ILE A 56 -0.36 -11.47 -6.29
N PRO A 57 -0.07 -10.82 -7.43
CA PRO A 57 -0.39 -11.36 -8.74
C PRO A 57 0.53 -12.52 -9.12
N ASN A 58 0.21 -13.22 -10.22
CA ASN A 58 1.04 -14.24 -10.85
C ASN A 58 1.20 -15.51 -10.02
N GLY A 59 0.10 -16.17 -9.67
CA GLY A 59 0.13 -17.43 -8.97
C GLY A 59 -1.15 -17.70 -8.24
N ASN A 60 -1.21 -18.85 -7.60
CA ASN A 60 -2.32 -19.18 -6.72
C ASN A 60 -2.06 -18.59 -5.34
N ALA A 61 -3.12 -18.47 -4.54
CA ALA A 61 -3.00 -17.97 -3.17
C ALA A 61 -1.97 -18.81 -2.40
N GLY A 62 -0.99 -18.13 -1.78
CA GLY A 62 0.06 -18.79 -1.01
C GLY A 62 1.30 -19.20 -1.79
N ASP A 63 1.31 -19.08 -3.12
CA ASP A 63 2.50 -19.40 -3.92
C ASP A 63 3.63 -18.40 -3.70
N PHE A 64 3.29 -17.15 -3.45
CA PHE A 64 4.24 -16.06 -3.22
C PHE A 64 3.89 -15.32 -1.94
N LEU A 65 4.92 -14.76 -1.33
CA LEU A 65 4.78 -13.92 -0.14
C LEU A 65 5.45 -12.57 -0.38
N ALA A 66 4.95 -11.55 0.30
CA ALA A 66 5.60 -10.25 0.34
C ALA A 66 6.51 -10.23 1.58
N GLU A 67 7.81 -10.07 1.37
CA GLU A 67 8.79 -9.97 2.45
C GLU A 67 9.18 -8.51 2.63
N TYR A 68 8.99 -8.01 3.84
CA TYR A 68 9.24 -6.61 4.20
C TYR A 68 10.51 -6.53 5.04
N PHE A 69 11.43 -5.67 4.61
CA PHE A 69 12.75 -5.53 5.24
C PHE A 69 12.79 -4.26 6.08
N VAL A 70 13.38 -4.38 7.28
CA VAL A 70 13.60 -3.24 8.18
C VAL A 70 15.07 -2.84 8.11
N HIS A 71 15.32 -1.53 7.98
CA HIS A 71 16.68 -1.00 7.95
C HIS A 71 17.22 -0.90 9.37
N PRO A 72 18.23 -1.71 9.76
CA PRO A 72 18.67 -1.79 11.16
C PRO A 72 19.10 -0.46 11.77
N PRO A 73 19.90 0.38 11.07
CA PRO A 73 20.36 1.63 11.67
C PRO A 73 19.25 2.61 12.04
N THR A 74 18.16 2.64 11.27
CA THR A 74 17.05 3.58 11.52
C THR A 74 15.84 2.94 12.17
N GLY A 75 15.72 1.61 12.11
CA GLY A 75 14.52 0.90 12.54
C GLY A 75 13.31 1.15 11.65
N LYS A 76 13.50 1.75 10.46
CA LYS A 76 12.44 2.08 9.52
C LYS A 76 12.36 1.06 8.40
N PHE A 77 11.28 1.14 7.62
CA PHE A 77 11.10 0.29 6.45
C PHE A 77 12.21 0.52 5.42
N ALA A 78 12.79 -0.57 4.92
CA ALA A 78 13.84 -0.50 3.90
C ALA A 78 13.30 -0.77 2.50
N HIS A 79 12.76 -1.97 2.28
CA HIS A 79 12.19 -2.37 0.99
C HIS A 79 11.30 -3.60 1.14
N MET A 80 10.61 -3.95 0.06
CA MET A 80 9.75 -5.14 -0.01
C MET A 80 10.13 -5.95 -1.25
N GLU A 81 10.12 -7.28 -1.11
CA GLU A 81 10.32 -8.20 -2.22
C GLU A 81 9.17 -9.20 -2.26
N ILE A 82 8.77 -9.60 -3.48
CA ILE A 82 7.87 -10.72 -3.67
C ILE A 82 8.73 -11.96 -3.85
N VAL A 83 8.53 -12.94 -2.99
CA VAL A 83 9.36 -14.14 -2.94
C VAL A 83 8.49 -15.39 -3.02
N PRO A 84 9.02 -16.50 -3.61
CA PRO A 84 8.31 -17.78 -3.55
C PRO A 84 8.10 -18.21 -2.09
N ALA A 85 6.93 -18.76 -1.79
CA ALA A 85 6.63 -19.23 -0.43
C ALA A 85 7.61 -20.32 0.03
N SER A 86 8.18 -21.07 -0.93
CA SER A 86 9.17 -22.11 -0.65
C SER A 86 10.54 -21.59 -0.28
N ARG A 87 10.83 -20.30 -0.56
CA ARG A 87 12.13 -19.71 -0.21
C ARG A 87 12.22 -19.54 1.31
N PRO A 88 13.34 -19.95 1.95
CA PRO A 88 13.54 -19.65 3.36
C PRO A 88 13.52 -18.15 3.62
N GLN A 89 13.02 -17.76 4.80
CA GLN A 89 13.03 -16.36 5.22
C GLN A 89 14.47 -15.85 5.24
N HIS A 90 14.64 -14.58 4.86
CA HIS A 90 15.95 -13.93 4.84
C HIS A 90 16.65 -14.05 6.20
N GLU A 91 17.90 -14.47 6.17
CA GLU A 91 18.79 -14.48 7.32
C GLU A 91 19.88 -13.44 7.11
N GLY A 92 20.11 -12.58 8.09
CA GLY A 92 21.10 -11.51 8.00
C GLY A 92 20.84 -10.44 9.02
N SER A 93 21.51 -9.29 8.87
CA SER A 93 21.41 -8.18 9.81
C SER A 93 20.08 -7.42 9.73
N SER A 94 19.37 -7.53 8.60
CA SER A 94 18.09 -6.85 8.41
C SER A 94 16.95 -7.74 8.88
N PRO A 95 16.19 -7.31 9.91
CA PRO A 95 14.98 -8.03 10.29
C PRO A 95 13.97 -8.01 9.15
N THR A 96 13.23 -9.11 8.98
CA THR A 96 12.17 -9.20 7.98
C THR A 96 10.93 -9.84 8.57
N PHE A 97 9.80 -9.60 7.92
CA PHE A 97 8.59 -10.36 8.16
C PHE A 97 7.84 -10.54 6.84
N ARG A 98 6.98 -11.55 6.77
CA ARG A 98 6.27 -11.91 5.56
C ARG A 98 4.77 -11.80 5.75
N LYS A 99 4.08 -11.43 4.67
CA LYS A 99 2.62 -11.47 4.57
C LYS A 99 2.25 -12.14 3.25
N ASP A 100 1.07 -12.75 3.23
CA ASP A 100 0.51 -13.34 2.01
C ASP A 100 -0.24 -12.31 1.14
N VAL A 101 -0.20 -11.06 1.53
CA VAL A 101 -0.78 -9.93 0.79
C VAL A 101 0.21 -8.77 0.78
N ILE A 102 0.01 -7.84 -0.17
CA ILE A 102 0.71 -6.55 -0.16
C ILE A 102 -0.11 -5.60 0.71
N ASP A 103 0.54 -5.05 1.73
CA ASP A 103 -0.07 -4.16 2.71
C ASP A 103 0.62 -2.80 2.64
N LEU A 104 -0.10 -1.79 2.13
CA LEU A 104 0.45 -0.45 1.94
C LEU A 104 0.69 0.31 3.26
N SER A 105 0.17 -0.19 4.36
CA SER A 105 0.35 0.46 5.67
C SER A 105 1.62 0.03 6.40
N VAL A 106 2.38 -0.93 5.86
CA VAL A 106 3.55 -1.51 6.54
C VAL A 106 4.57 -0.46 6.98
N PRO A 107 5.00 0.50 6.14
CA PRO A 107 5.99 1.48 6.61
C PRO A 107 5.50 2.26 7.83
N ARG A 108 4.22 2.62 7.86
CA ARG A 108 3.64 3.35 9.00
C ARG A 108 3.49 2.47 10.25
N GLN A 109 3.27 1.17 10.08
CA GLN A 109 3.25 0.23 11.21
C GLN A 109 4.64 0.09 11.84
N ILE A 110 5.69 0.19 11.04
CA ILE A 110 7.08 0.09 11.51
C ILE A 110 7.50 1.38 12.22
N ALA A 111 7.26 2.53 11.59
CA ALA A 111 7.63 3.83 12.15
C ALA A 111 6.72 4.94 11.63
N PRO A 112 6.28 5.87 12.49
CA PRO A 112 5.48 7.01 12.03
C PRO A 112 6.31 7.96 11.16
N TYR A 113 5.63 8.68 10.27
CA TYR A 113 6.22 9.71 9.41
C TYR A 113 7.34 9.23 8.49
N ASP A 114 7.28 8.00 8.03
CA ASP A 114 8.27 7.44 7.10
C ASP A 114 7.82 7.66 5.65
N LYS A 115 7.96 8.89 5.15
CA LYS A 115 7.57 9.22 3.77
C LYS A 115 8.47 8.57 2.75
N LEU A 116 9.77 8.47 3.02
CA LEU A 116 10.71 7.81 2.13
C LEU A 116 10.41 6.32 2.02
N GLY A 117 10.16 5.66 3.15
CA GLY A 117 9.79 4.24 3.15
C GLY A 117 8.48 3.98 2.41
N CYS A 118 7.48 4.84 2.59
CA CYS A 118 6.22 4.75 1.86
C CYS A 118 6.45 4.90 0.35
N LYS A 119 7.28 5.85 -0.06
CA LYS A 119 7.60 6.06 -1.48
C LYS A 119 8.32 4.85 -2.08
N THR A 120 9.24 4.27 -1.34
CA THR A 120 9.96 3.05 -1.75
C THR A 120 9.00 1.88 -1.90
N LEU A 121 8.09 1.69 -0.95
CA LEU A 121 7.07 0.64 -1.02
C LEU A 121 6.19 0.82 -2.26
N ILE A 122 5.70 2.03 -2.51
CA ILE A 122 4.85 2.29 -3.68
C ILE A 122 5.59 2.00 -4.98
N SER A 123 6.88 2.34 -5.09
CA SER A 123 7.66 2.00 -6.27
C SER A 123 7.71 0.49 -6.49
N SER A 124 7.94 -0.29 -5.45
CA SER A 124 7.94 -1.76 -5.54
C SER A 124 6.56 -2.30 -5.90
N VAL A 125 5.51 -1.75 -5.31
CA VAL A 125 4.13 -2.14 -5.59
C VAL A 125 3.76 -1.85 -7.04
N LYS A 126 4.14 -0.69 -7.57
CA LYS A 126 3.91 -0.34 -8.98
C LYS A 126 4.60 -1.32 -9.92
N ASP A 127 5.82 -1.73 -9.59
CA ASP A 127 6.55 -2.72 -10.38
C ASP A 127 5.80 -4.06 -10.41
N VAL A 128 5.34 -4.52 -9.26
CA VAL A 128 4.62 -5.79 -9.13
C VAL A 128 3.24 -5.76 -9.80
N LEU A 129 2.48 -4.69 -9.58
CA LEU A 129 1.08 -4.62 -10.04
C LEU A 129 0.94 -4.10 -11.47
N PHE A 130 1.81 -3.20 -11.88
CA PHE A 130 1.68 -2.48 -13.17
C PHE A 130 2.90 -2.65 -14.07
N GLY A 131 3.86 -3.47 -13.67
CA GLY A 131 5.00 -3.85 -14.50
C GLY A 131 6.14 -2.85 -14.56
N SER A 132 6.07 -1.72 -13.87
CA SER A 132 7.13 -0.70 -13.87
C SER A 132 7.08 0.17 -12.63
N LYS A 133 8.24 0.43 -12.03
CA LYS A 133 8.37 1.37 -10.91
C LYS A 133 7.98 2.80 -11.29
N SER A 134 8.04 3.13 -12.58
CA SER A 134 7.67 4.44 -13.12
C SER A 134 6.26 4.46 -13.69
N ALA A 135 5.45 3.44 -13.46
CA ALA A 135 4.07 3.40 -13.93
C ALA A 135 3.32 4.66 -13.49
N ARG A 136 2.60 5.25 -14.45
CA ARG A 136 1.86 6.49 -14.20
C ARG A 136 0.57 6.18 -13.47
N MET A 137 0.43 6.72 -12.27
CA MET A 137 -0.75 6.49 -11.43
C MET A 137 -1.81 7.56 -11.69
N THR A 138 -2.48 7.46 -12.84
CA THR A 138 -3.56 8.37 -13.20
C THR A 138 -4.77 8.14 -12.30
N PRO A 139 -5.69 9.14 -12.18
CA PRO A 139 -6.93 8.93 -11.43
C PRO A 139 -7.71 7.70 -11.89
N GLU A 140 -7.76 7.48 -13.20
CA GLU A 140 -8.49 6.35 -13.80
C GLU A 140 -7.85 5.02 -13.45
N ARG A 141 -6.54 4.92 -13.49
CA ARG A 141 -5.82 3.69 -13.11
C ARG A 141 -6.02 3.37 -11.64
N CYS A 142 -5.90 4.37 -10.77
CA CYS A 142 -6.10 4.18 -9.33
C CYS A 142 -7.52 3.75 -9.02
N ALA A 143 -8.50 4.40 -9.63
CA ALA A 143 -9.92 4.05 -9.46
C ALA A 143 -10.21 2.64 -9.96
N ALA A 144 -9.74 2.29 -11.16
CA ALA A 144 -9.98 0.98 -11.75
C ALA A 144 -9.39 -0.13 -10.86
N PHE A 145 -8.22 0.10 -10.30
CA PHE A 145 -7.59 -0.88 -9.41
C PHE A 145 -8.45 -1.13 -8.16
N PHE A 146 -8.88 -0.07 -7.49
CA PHE A 146 -9.67 -0.20 -6.26
C PHE A 146 -11.12 -0.58 -6.51
N ASP A 147 -11.63 -0.40 -7.73
CA ASP A 147 -13.00 -0.83 -8.09
C ASP A 147 -13.10 -2.34 -8.32
N ASP A 148 -12.00 -3.01 -8.60
CA ASP A 148 -12.01 -4.43 -8.91
C ASP A 148 -11.80 -5.27 -7.63
N PRO A 149 -12.85 -5.90 -7.08
CA PRO A 149 -12.73 -6.65 -5.83
C PRO A 149 -11.81 -7.88 -5.97
N THR A 150 -11.53 -8.36 -7.18
CA THR A 150 -10.66 -9.50 -7.38
C THR A 150 -9.18 -9.17 -7.11
N ASN A 151 -8.83 -7.89 -6.98
CA ASN A 151 -7.48 -7.47 -6.61
C ASN A 151 -7.19 -7.63 -5.11
N PHE A 152 -8.19 -7.99 -4.31
CA PHE A 152 -8.06 -7.96 -2.86
C PHE A 152 -8.54 -9.25 -2.23
N ARG A 153 -7.93 -9.60 -1.10
CA ARG A 153 -8.40 -10.72 -0.30
C ARG A 153 -9.74 -10.36 0.34
N ALA A 154 -10.67 -11.28 0.26
CA ALA A 154 -12.01 -11.11 0.83
C ALA A 154 -11.99 -11.10 2.36
#